data_10193861962cddda60154cf36e0ef11c
#
_entry.id   10193861962cddda60154cf36e0ef11c
#
_cell.length_a   1.000
_cell.length_b   1.000
_cell.length_c   1.000
_cell.angle_alpha   90.00
_cell.angle_beta   90.00
_cell.angle_gamma   90.00
#
_symmetry.space_group_name_H-M   'P 1'
#
loop_
_entity.id
_entity.type
_entity.pdbx_description
1 polymer ?
#
loop_
_entity_poly.entity_id
_entity_poly.type
_entity_poly.pdbx_seq_one_letter_code
_entity_poly.pdbx_strand_id
1 'polypeptide(L)'
;MIIVIKPQTNEKDLEDFLSFLKTKVTDVHVSRGENTTVIGLVGDTSRMSEEALRAHRVVAQVVRIQEPYKMANRKFHPDDTVIDCTLPAFTAVPLSSSSTAVSGAAPVTEGGDAITVPTSTGTFPQSADSCPHRFGGGDFAVIAGPCSVESEEQLISIAQEVKKSGAGFLRGGAFKPRTSPYAFQGLGTEGIRLLEAAKKATGLPIVTELMNIRHLDEFHDVDVIQVGARNMQNFDLLKELGGCGKPILLKRGLSATIKELLMSAEYIMASGNERVILCERGIRTFDSYTRNTLDVSAVPYLKKVTHLPVVVDPSHACGINWMVHTLSKAAFAVGADGVMIEVHNNPSCALCDGEQAVTPCEFHEIMQSLKKYAQAEGRSL
;
A
#
# COMPACT_ATOMS: atom_id res chain seq x y z
N MET A 1 -9.49 -0.99 21.76
CA MET A 1 -9.05 -0.03 22.82
C MET A 1 -7.57 0.21 22.63
N ILE A 2 -7.09 1.43 22.75
CA ILE A 2 -5.67 1.80 22.68
C ILE A 2 -5.17 2.19 24.05
N ILE A 3 -3.96 1.76 24.40
CA ILE A 3 -3.26 2.13 25.62
C ILE A 3 -1.95 2.81 25.22
N VAL A 4 -1.76 4.05 25.63
CA VAL A 4 -0.52 4.80 25.44
C VAL A 4 0.37 4.57 26.65
N ILE A 5 1.61 4.18 26.40
CA ILE A 5 2.59 3.88 27.45
C ILE A 5 3.41 5.14 27.79
N LYS A 6 3.78 5.29 29.05
CA LYS A 6 4.64 6.39 29.50
C LYS A 6 6.03 6.29 28.86
N PRO A 7 6.62 7.40 28.39
CA PRO A 7 7.91 7.38 27.65
C PRO A 7 9.08 6.75 28.40
N GLN A 8 9.06 6.75 29.73
CA GLN A 8 10.15 6.24 30.58
C GLN A 8 9.86 4.84 31.17
N THR A 9 8.93 4.09 30.59
CA THR A 9 8.62 2.73 31.03
C THR A 9 9.79 1.81 30.68
N ASN A 10 10.31 1.07 31.69
CA ASN A 10 11.35 0.08 31.43
C ASN A 10 10.77 -1.16 30.72
N GLU A 11 11.60 -1.89 30.01
CA GLU A 11 11.19 -3.02 29.16
C GLU A 11 10.51 -4.13 29.99
N LYS A 12 11.02 -4.45 31.16
CA LYS A 12 10.45 -5.49 32.04
C LYS A 12 9.03 -5.17 32.47
N ASP A 13 8.77 -3.91 32.88
CA ASP A 13 7.43 -3.46 33.27
C ASP A 13 6.46 -3.47 32.10
N LEU A 14 6.96 -3.20 30.88
CA LEU A 14 6.16 -3.28 29.67
C LEU A 14 5.82 -4.73 29.32
N GLU A 15 6.78 -5.66 29.41
CA GLU A 15 6.56 -7.10 29.14
C GLU A 15 5.57 -7.72 30.15
N ASP A 16 5.70 -7.40 31.43
CA ASP A 16 4.78 -7.84 32.47
C ASP A 16 3.35 -7.35 32.18
N PHE A 17 3.22 -6.09 31.73
CA PHE A 17 1.93 -5.51 31.36
C PHE A 17 1.35 -6.12 30.10
N LEU A 18 2.18 -6.39 29.07
CA LEU A 18 1.76 -7.08 27.87
C LEU A 18 1.26 -8.49 28.16
N SER A 19 1.98 -9.21 29.01
CA SER A 19 1.59 -10.56 29.47
C SER A 19 0.23 -10.54 30.16
N PHE A 20 0.01 -9.56 31.03
CA PHE A 20 -1.30 -9.36 31.66
C PHE A 20 -2.41 -9.08 30.62
N LEU A 21 -2.17 -8.19 29.65
CA LEU A 21 -3.15 -7.85 28.62
C LEU A 21 -3.52 -9.06 27.74
N LYS A 22 -2.54 -9.89 27.35
CA LYS A 22 -2.76 -11.11 26.56
C LYS A 22 -3.70 -12.11 27.23
N THR A 23 -3.83 -12.09 28.57
CA THR A 23 -4.80 -12.92 29.29
C THR A 23 -6.25 -12.40 29.20
N LYS A 24 -6.44 -11.17 28.73
CA LYS A 24 -7.73 -10.47 28.78
C LYS A 24 -8.38 -10.24 27.42
N VAL A 25 -7.61 -10.29 26.35
CA VAL A 25 -8.07 -10.01 24.99
C VAL A 25 -7.56 -11.09 24.01
N THR A 26 -8.14 -11.11 22.82
CA THR A 26 -7.79 -12.11 21.79
C THR A 26 -6.38 -11.91 21.28
N ASP A 27 -5.95 -10.65 21.08
CA ASP A 27 -4.61 -10.31 20.63
C ASP A 27 -4.19 -8.93 21.14
N VAL A 28 -2.86 -8.70 21.19
CA VAL A 28 -2.24 -7.45 21.65
C VAL A 28 -1.19 -7.03 20.63
N HIS A 29 -1.45 -5.92 19.95
CA HIS A 29 -0.52 -5.35 18.99
C HIS A 29 0.25 -4.19 19.62
N VAL A 30 1.59 -4.18 19.47
CA VAL A 30 2.47 -3.14 20.03
C VAL A 30 3.10 -2.34 18.90
N SER A 31 2.77 -1.06 18.82
CA SER A 31 3.40 -0.11 17.90
C SER A 31 4.41 0.72 18.69
N ARG A 32 5.69 0.67 18.28
CA ARG A 32 6.79 1.45 18.88
C ARG A 32 7.18 2.57 17.92
N GLY A 33 6.75 3.79 18.21
CA GLY A 33 7.20 4.99 17.53
C GLY A 33 8.44 5.59 18.20
N GLU A 34 9.04 6.60 17.58
CA GLU A 34 10.28 7.25 18.10
C GLU A 34 10.11 7.79 19.53
N ASN A 35 8.94 8.33 19.86
CA ASN A 35 8.69 8.99 21.16
C ASN A 35 7.57 8.35 21.97
N THR A 36 6.83 7.38 21.40
CA THR A 36 5.61 6.86 22.02
C THR A 36 5.42 5.39 21.69
N THR A 37 5.19 4.57 22.72
CA THR A 37 4.75 3.19 22.56
C THR A 37 3.24 3.13 22.76
N VAL A 38 2.55 2.51 21.81
CA VAL A 38 1.10 2.36 21.79
C VAL A 38 0.77 0.86 21.75
N ILE A 39 -0.14 0.45 22.63
CA ILE A 39 -0.64 -0.93 22.68
C ILE A 39 -2.09 -0.94 22.21
N GLY A 40 -2.34 -1.67 21.14
CA GLY A 40 -3.68 -1.91 20.63
C GLY A 40 -4.24 -3.22 21.11
N LEU A 41 -5.43 -3.19 21.72
CA LEU A 41 -6.15 -4.38 22.14
C LEU A 41 -7.12 -4.82 21.04
N VAL A 42 -6.94 -6.04 20.55
CA VAL A 42 -7.80 -6.66 19.54
C VAL A 42 -8.75 -7.65 20.21
N GLY A 43 -10.04 -7.60 19.86
CA GLY A 43 -11.08 -8.42 20.45
C GLY A 43 -12.11 -7.64 21.27
N ASP A 44 -12.92 -8.34 22.04
CA ASP A 44 -13.96 -7.72 22.89
C ASP A 44 -13.32 -7.07 24.13
N THR A 45 -13.26 -5.75 24.11
CA THR A 45 -12.76 -4.95 25.24
C THR A 45 -13.91 -4.34 26.07
N SER A 46 -15.16 -4.73 25.84
CA SER A 46 -16.34 -4.15 26.52
C SER A 46 -16.29 -4.34 28.04
N ARG A 47 -15.71 -5.46 28.48
CA ARG A 47 -15.59 -5.82 29.91
C ARG A 47 -14.35 -5.24 30.60
N MET A 48 -13.48 -4.54 29.88
CA MET A 48 -12.29 -3.93 30.46
C MET A 48 -12.61 -2.54 31.01
N SER A 49 -12.27 -2.32 32.28
CA SER A 49 -12.41 -1.01 32.91
C SER A 49 -11.28 -0.09 32.47
N GLU A 50 -11.64 1.05 31.86
CA GLU A 50 -10.65 2.09 31.49
C GLU A 50 -9.96 2.66 32.74
N GLU A 51 -10.69 2.81 33.82
CA GLU A 51 -10.16 3.35 35.07
C GLU A 51 -9.07 2.44 35.65
N ALA A 52 -9.33 1.11 35.64
CA ALA A 52 -8.35 0.12 36.11
C ALA A 52 -7.08 0.12 35.25
N LEU A 53 -7.23 0.27 33.92
CA LEU A 53 -6.10 0.38 33.02
C LEU A 53 -5.33 1.69 33.20
N ARG A 54 -6.03 2.83 33.35
CA ARG A 54 -5.40 4.14 33.60
C ARG A 54 -4.65 4.19 34.91
N ALA A 55 -5.11 3.44 35.93
CA ALA A 55 -4.44 3.36 37.23
C ALA A 55 -3.11 2.56 37.18
N HIS A 56 -2.85 1.81 36.09
CA HIS A 56 -1.63 1.04 35.98
C HIS A 56 -0.39 1.94 35.78
N ARG A 57 0.70 1.60 36.49
CA ARG A 57 1.92 2.46 36.58
C ARG A 57 2.55 2.82 35.23
N VAL A 58 2.47 1.93 34.22
CA VAL A 58 3.08 2.12 32.89
C VAL A 58 2.17 2.88 31.92
N VAL A 59 0.89 3.07 32.26
CA VAL A 59 -0.10 3.65 31.35
C VAL A 59 -0.11 5.16 31.47
N ALA A 60 0.05 5.84 30.34
CA ALA A 60 -0.13 7.29 30.23
C ALA A 60 -1.58 7.67 29.92
N GLN A 61 -2.19 6.94 28.99
CA GLN A 61 -3.56 7.21 28.53
C GLN A 61 -4.23 5.94 28.02
N VAL A 62 -5.56 5.86 28.20
CA VAL A 62 -6.42 4.84 27.58
C VAL A 62 -7.44 5.54 26.70
N VAL A 63 -7.57 5.08 25.43
CA VAL A 63 -8.50 5.63 24.45
C VAL A 63 -9.35 4.52 23.86
N ARG A 64 -10.68 4.65 23.92
CA ARG A 64 -11.57 3.77 23.15
C ARG A 64 -11.66 4.26 21.73
N ILE A 65 -11.32 3.40 20.76
CA ILE A 65 -11.56 3.68 19.35
C ILE A 65 -13.02 3.35 19.06
N GLN A 66 -13.73 4.33 18.58
CA GLN A 66 -15.12 4.18 18.13
C GLN A 66 -15.19 3.76 16.65
N GLU A 67 -14.12 4.04 15.90
CA GLU A 67 -13.99 3.64 14.50
C GLU A 67 -13.85 2.11 14.39
N PRO A 68 -14.49 1.48 13.38
CA PRO A 68 -14.47 0.03 13.21
C PRO A 68 -13.14 -0.52 12.69
N TYR A 69 -12.27 0.34 12.10
CA TYR A 69 -10.90 -0.01 11.70
C TYR A 69 -9.93 0.40 12.82
N LYS A 70 -8.96 -0.46 13.13
CA LYS A 70 -8.03 -0.29 14.24
C LYS A 70 -6.58 -0.20 13.75
N MET A 71 -6.10 -1.22 13.03
CA MET A 71 -4.73 -1.26 12.54
C MET A 71 -4.45 -0.14 11.54
N ALA A 72 -5.39 0.15 10.64
CA ALA A 72 -5.30 1.26 9.70
C ALA A 72 -5.51 2.65 10.34
N ASN A 73 -5.80 2.73 11.65
CA ASN A 73 -6.12 3.99 12.31
C ASN A 73 -4.87 4.69 12.84
N ARG A 74 -4.68 5.96 12.51
CA ARG A 74 -3.54 6.77 12.98
C ARG A 74 -3.43 6.84 14.52
N LYS A 75 -4.54 6.72 15.24
CA LYS A 75 -4.50 6.65 16.72
C LYS A 75 -3.82 5.38 17.22
N PHE A 76 -3.84 4.31 16.41
CA PHE A 76 -3.18 3.04 16.71
C PHE A 76 -1.71 3.06 16.29
N HIS A 77 -1.39 3.70 15.17
CA HIS A 77 -0.06 3.87 14.63
C HIS A 77 0.17 5.36 14.34
N PRO A 78 0.74 6.14 15.29
CA PRO A 78 0.85 7.60 15.17
C PRO A 78 1.75 8.08 14.03
N ASP A 79 2.84 7.35 13.76
CA ASP A 79 3.82 7.69 12.74
C ASP A 79 3.36 7.26 11.34
N ASP A 80 3.81 7.95 10.30
CA ASP A 80 3.50 7.56 8.92
C ASP A 80 4.16 6.24 8.55
N THR A 81 3.42 5.35 7.91
CA THR A 81 3.98 4.11 7.35
C THR A 81 4.80 4.43 6.10
N VAL A 82 6.01 3.89 6.06
CA VAL A 82 6.88 3.90 4.88
C VAL A 82 6.98 2.49 4.33
N ILE A 83 6.66 2.33 3.04
CA ILE A 83 6.72 1.02 2.36
C ILE A 83 7.86 1.06 1.34
N ASP A 84 8.94 0.40 1.67
CA ASP A 84 10.10 0.22 0.78
C ASP A 84 9.88 -1.03 -0.08
N CYS A 85 9.91 -0.87 -1.40
CA CYS A 85 9.72 -1.93 -2.39
C CYS A 85 11.04 -2.50 -2.95
N THR A 86 12.20 -2.00 -2.48
CA THR A 86 13.51 -2.55 -2.86
C THR A 86 13.92 -3.75 -2.02
N LEU A 87 13.30 -3.93 -0.85
CA LEU A 87 13.58 -5.06 0.04
C LEU A 87 12.87 -6.32 -0.47
N PRO A 88 13.55 -7.49 -0.46
CA PRO A 88 12.89 -8.74 -0.79
C PRO A 88 11.67 -8.94 0.13
N ALA A 89 10.58 -9.47 -0.43
CA ALA A 89 9.42 -9.82 0.36
C ALA A 89 9.84 -10.74 1.51
N PHE A 90 9.42 -10.42 2.75
CA PHE A 90 9.60 -11.32 3.87
C PHE A 90 9.02 -12.69 3.47
N THR A 91 9.84 -13.74 3.55
CA THR A 91 9.33 -15.10 3.39
C THR A 91 8.24 -15.30 4.43
N ALA A 92 6.99 -15.44 3.97
CA ALA A 92 5.88 -15.76 4.85
C ALA A 92 6.22 -17.00 5.66
N VAL A 93 6.13 -16.90 6.98
CA VAL A 93 6.17 -18.08 7.84
C VAL A 93 4.95 -18.91 7.44
N PRO A 94 5.10 -20.19 7.03
CA PRO A 94 3.95 -21.00 6.68
C PRO A 94 3.02 -21.06 7.88
N LEU A 95 1.77 -20.70 7.73
CA LEU A 95 0.74 -21.01 8.71
C LEU A 95 0.69 -22.52 8.84
N SER A 96 1.32 -23.05 9.91
CA SER A 96 1.23 -24.45 10.23
C SER A 96 -0.23 -24.77 10.51
N SER A 97 -0.83 -25.59 9.65
CA SER A 97 -2.11 -26.24 9.90
C SER A 97 -1.95 -27.09 11.17
N SER A 98 -2.37 -26.56 12.32
CA SER A 98 -2.44 -27.32 13.57
C SER A 98 -3.68 -28.21 13.53
N SER A 99 -3.50 -29.44 13.01
CA SER A 99 -4.35 -30.54 13.43
C SER A 99 -3.69 -31.18 14.66
N THR A 100 -4.36 -31.09 15.77
CA THR A 100 -4.03 -31.66 17.07
C THR A 100 -3.80 -33.16 17.00
N ALA A 101 -2.64 -33.63 17.51
CA ALA A 101 -2.52 -34.93 18.16
C ALA A 101 -1.56 -34.77 19.34
N VAL A 102 -2.08 -35.01 20.53
CA VAL A 102 -1.36 -35.06 21.80
C VAL A 102 -0.65 -36.40 21.92
N SER A 103 0.65 -36.42 22.18
CA SER A 103 1.27 -37.33 23.16
C SER A 103 2.81 -37.21 23.19
N GLY A 104 3.38 -37.11 24.39
CA GLY A 104 4.67 -37.72 24.75
C GLY A 104 5.87 -36.79 24.92
N ALA A 105 6.13 -36.38 26.16
CA ALA A 105 7.41 -36.26 26.92
C ALA A 105 8.74 -35.93 26.21
N ALA A 106 9.43 -35.00 26.87
CA ALA A 106 10.73 -34.33 26.68
C ALA A 106 11.98 -35.28 26.51
N PRO A 107 13.19 -34.77 26.22
CA PRO A 107 13.93 -33.93 27.15
C PRO A 107 14.71 -32.72 26.55
N VAL A 108 15.11 -31.87 27.46
CA VAL A 108 15.89 -30.62 27.35
C VAL A 108 17.33 -30.91 26.92
N THR A 109 17.89 -30.11 26.02
CA THR A 109 19.32 -29.77 25.99
C THR A 109 19.52 -28.28 25.70
N GLU A 110 20.33 -27.66 26.54
CA GLU A 110 20.77 -26.27 26.48
C GLU A 110 21.72 -26.04 25.31
N GLY A 111 21.65 -24.82 24.74
CA GLY A 111 22.62 -24.32 23.77
C GLY A 111 22.19 -22.96 23.27
N GLY A 112 22.64 -21.93 23.99
CA GLY A 112 22.35 -20.53 23.62
C GLY A 112 23.15 -20.08 22.43
N ASP A 113 22.51 -19.28 21.59
CA ASP A 113 23.18 -18.22 20.82
C ASP A 113 22.20 -17.05 20.67
N ALA A 114 22.60 -15.93 21.25
CA ALA A 114 21.87 -14.67 21.22
C ALA A 114 21.90 -14.10 19.80
N ILE A 115 20.74 -14.02 19.16
CA ILE A 115 20.58 -13.28 17.90
C ILE A 115 20.54 -11.77 18.27
N THR A 116 21.66 -11.11 18.08
CA THR A 116 21.77 -9.66 18.10
C THR A 116 21.07 -9.09 16.88
N VAL A 117 19.95 -8.40 17.12
CA VAL A 117 19.27 -7.57 16.10
C VAL A 117 20.11 -6.28 15.94
N PRO A 118 20.63 -5.97 14.75
CA PRO A 118 21.35 -4.72 14.55
C PRO A 118 20.38 -3.56 14.54
N THR A 119 20.47 -2.69 15.54
CA THR A 119 19.91 -1.34 15.51
C THR A 119 20.75 -0.51 14.55
N SER A 120 20.33 -0.39 13.30
CA SER A 120 21.00 0.49 12.33
C SER A 120 20.38 1.88 12.37
N THR A 121 20.93 2.77 13.17
CA THR A 121 20.96 4.20 12.88
C THR A 121 21.96 4.44 11.75
N GLY A 122 21.59 4.10 10.53
CA GLY A 122 22.40 4.31 9.34
C GLY A 122 21.84 5.46 8.53
N THR A 123 22.49 6.60 8.53
CA THR A 123 22.37 7.59 7.46
C THR A 123 22.81 6.94 6.16
N PHE A 124 21.85 6.61 5.30
CA PHE A 124 22.11 6.09 3.96
C PHE A 124 22.64 7.22 3.08
N PRO A 125 23.75 7.02 2.33
CA PRO A 125 24.18 7.99 1.33
C PRO A 125 23.13 8.04 0.22
N GLN A 126 22.47 9.18 0.08
CA GLN A 126 21.60 9.44 -1.07
C GLN A 126 22.50 9.56 -2.31
N SER A 127 22.44 8.58 -3.21
CA SER A 127 22.89 8.74 -4.58
C SER A 127 21.90 9.65 -5.30
N ALA A 128 22.36 10.76 -5.83
CA ALA A 128 21.56 11.89 -6.32
C ALA A 128 20.70 11.61 -7.56
N ASP A 129 20.60 10.35 -8.06
CA ASP A 129 19.96 10.01 -9.34
C ASP A 129 18.94 8.85 -9.29
N SER A 130 18.56 8.34 -8.12
CA SER A 130 17.57 7.25 -8.03
C SER A 130 16.22 7.77 -7.56
N CYS A 131 15.19 7.63 -8.41
CA CYS A 131 13.80 7.80 -8.00
C CYS A 131 13.47 6.82 -6.86
N PRO A 132 12.82 7.27 -5.77
CA PRO A 132 12.57 6.41 -4.63
C PRO A 132 11.59 5.27 -5.00
N HIS A 133 11.98 4.02 -4.71
CA HIS A 133 11.12 2.84 -4.84
C HIS A 133 10.35 2.59 -3.53
N ARG A 134 9.80 3.66 -2.95
CA ARG A 134 9.08 3.60 -1.69
C ARG A 134 7.87 4.54 -1.67
N PHE A 135 6.92 4.26 -0.80
CA PHE A 135 5.72 5.07 -0.59
C PHE A 135 5.71 5.61 0.84
N GLY A 136 5.43 6.90 1.01
CA GLY A 136 5.45 7.58 2.30
C GLY A 136 6.84 8.12 2.67
N GLY A 137 7.01 8.63 3.92
CA GLY A 137 8.29 9.14 4.41
C GLY A 137 8.75 10.46 3.77
N GLY A 138 7.84 11.24 3.18
CA GLY A 138 8.20 12.50 2.49
C GLY A 138 8.52 12.33 1.01
N ASP A 139 8.64 11.08 0.50
CA ASP A 139 8.81 10.83 -0.91
C ASP A 139 7.49 10.91 -1.69
N PHE A 140 7.59 11.22 -2.97
CA PHE A 140 6.44 11.21 -3.89
C PHE A 140 6.68 10.17 -4.99
N ALA A 141 6.08 8.99 -4.84
CA ALA A 141 6.23 7.88 -5.77
C ALA A 141 5.50 8.13 -7.09
N VAL A 142 6.13 7.82 -8.22
CA VAL A 142 5.49 7.90 -9.54
C VAL A 142 5.40 6.52 -10.16
N ILE A 143 4.16 6.07 -10.36
CA ILE A 143 3.81 4.79 -10.99
C ILE A 143 3.35 5.11 -12.41
N ALA A 144 4.07 4.64 -13.44
CA ALA A 144 3.75 4.96 -14.83
C ALA A 144 3.83 3.74 -15.75
N GLY A 145 3.02 3.71 -16.81
CA GLY A 145 3.03 2.63 -17.79
C GLY A 145 1.66 2.43 -18.45
N PRO A 146 1.52 1.46 -19.36
CA PRO A 146 0.29 1.30 -20.16
C PRO A 146 -0.89 0.80 -19.32
N CYS A 147 -2.11 1.07 -19.77
CA CYS A 147 -3.32 0.49 -19.15
C CYS A 147 -3.26 -1.02 -19.15
N SER A 148 -3.00 -1.61 -20.31
CA SER A 148 -2.81 -3.04 -20.50
C SER A 148 -1.46 -3.35 -21.15
N VAL A 149 -0.92 -4.51 -20.81
CA VAL A 149 0.22 -5.08 -21.56
C VAL A 149 -0.30 -5.62 -22.87
N GLU A 150 0.30 -5.18 -23.99
CA GLU A 150 -0.16 -5.51 -25.36
C GLU A 150 0.90 -6.28 -26.16
N SER A 151 2.18 -5.89 -26.04
CA SER A 151 3.32 -6.60 -26.63
C SER A 151 4.61 -6.31 -25.84
N GLU A 152 5.63 -7.12 -26.05
CA GLU A 152 6.95 -6.95 -25.40
C GLU A 152 7.62 -5.66 -25.86
N GLU A 153 7.68 -5.41 -27.16
CA GLU A 153 8.33 -4.22 -27.74
C GLU A 153 7.71 -2.93 -27.21
N GLN A 154 6.37 -2.87 -27.23
CA GLN A 154 5.64 -1.72 -26.72
C GLN A 154 5.93 -1.48 -25.24
N LEU A 155 5.82 -2.53 -24.42
CA LEU A 155 5.99 -2.43 -22.97
C LEU A 155 7.42 -1.99 -22.61
N ILE A 156 8.44 -2.59 -23.22
CA ILE A 156 9.85 -2.22 -22.99
C ILE A 156 10.11 -0.78 -23.44
N SER A 157 9.59 -0.37 -24.59
CA SER A 157 9.71 1.00 -25.10
C SER A 157 9.10 2.01 -24.10
N ILE A 158 7.88 1.75 -23.63
CA ILE A 158 7.22 2.61 -22.64
C ILE A 158 8.01 2.61 -21.33
N ALA A 159 8.45 1.46 -20.83
CA ALA A 159 9.19 1.32 -19.59
C ALA A 159 10.51 2.13 -19.60
N GLN A 160 11.23 2.13 -20.72
CA GLN A 160 12.44 2.92 -20.91
C GLN A 160 12.16 4.43 -20.87
N GLU A 161 11.12 4.89 -21.57
CA GLU A 161 10.78 6.32 -21.63
C GLU A 161 10.26 6.84 -20.29
N VAL A 162 9.42 6.06 -19.57
CA VAL A 162 8.93 6.48 -18.25
C VAL A 162 10.06 6.49 -17.22
N LYS A 163 10.98 5.52 -17.25
CA LYS A 163 12.19 5.51 -16.41
C LYS A 163 13.06 6.74 -16.67
N LYS A 164 13.37 7.04 -17.94
CA LYS A 164 14.17 8.20 -18.34
C LYS A 164 13.55 9.52 -17.85
N SER A 165 12.22 9.57 -17.80
CA SER A 165 11.49 10.75 -17.29
C SER A 165 11.46 10.83 -15.77
N GLY A 166 11.78 9.72 -15.06
CA GLY A 166 11.88 9.66 -13.59
C GLY A 166 10.73 8.94 -12.92
N ALA A 167 10.06 8.01 -13.59
CA ALA A 167 9.14 7.08 -12.92
C ALA A 167 9.90 6.13 -11.99
N GLY A 168 9.36 5.90 -10.78
CA GLY A 168 9.91 4.95 -9.81
C GLY A 168 9.36 3.54 -9.97
N PHE A 169 8.19 3.39 -10.62
CA PHE A 169 7.52 2.10 -10.80
C PHE A 169 6.93 1.98 -12.19
N LEU A 170 7.00 0.75 -12.75
CA LEU A 170 6.29 0.39 -13.97
C LEU A 170 4.94 -0.22 -13.62
N ARG A 171 3.86 0.30 -14.21
CA ARG A 171 2.56 -0.37 -14.15
C ARG A 171 2.19 -0.97 -15.51
N GLY A 172 1.39 -2.01 -15.48
CA GLY A 172 0.75 -2.59 -16.66
C GLY A 172 -0.29 -3.63 -16.23
N GLY A 173 -1.48 -3.62 -16.86
CA GLY A 173 -2.49 -4.63 -16.58
C GLY A 173 -2.25 -5.89 -17.40
N ALA A 174 -1.91 -7.00 -16.77
CA ALA A 174 -1.83 -8.31 -17.40
C ALA A 174 -3.23 -8.93 -17.59
N PHE A 175 -4.10 -8.74 -16.60
CA PHE A 175 -5.51 -9.13 -16.59
C PHE A 175 -6.39 -7.89 -16.62
N LYS A 176 -7.50 -7.93 -17.34
CA LYS A 176 -8.43 -6.77 -17.49
C LYS A 176 -9.86 -7.14 -17.12
N PRO A 177 -10.42 -6.54 -16.03
CA PRO A 177 -11.83 -6.72 -15.70
C PRO A 177 -12.70 -5.89 -16.66
N ARG A 178 -13.31 -6.54 -17.64
CA ARG A 178 -14.12 -5.85 -18.66
C ARG A 178 -15.60 -6.09 -18.41
N THR A 179 -16.42 -5.05 -18.64
CA THR A 179 -17.88 -5.15 -18.59
C THR A 179 -18.41 -5.99 -19.76
N SER A 180 -17.76 -5.86 -20.93
CA SER A 180 -18.11 -6.69 -22.09
C SER A 180 -17.18 -7.89 -22.19
N PRO A 181 -17.70 -9.11 -22.38
CA PRO A 181 -16.88 -10.31 -22.58
C PRO A 181 -16.14 -10.30 -23.94
N TYR A 182 -16.54 -9.44 -24.87
CA TYR A 182 -15.93 -9.30 -26.19
C TYR A 182 -14.78 -8.28 -26.22
N ALA A 183 -14.59 -7.50 -25.17
CA ALA A 183 -13.47 -6.57 -25.05
C ALA A 183 -12.17 -7.33 -24.73
N PHE A 184 -11.03 -6.70 -25.02
CA PHE A 184 -9.72 -7.26 -24.70
C PHE A 184 -9.59 -7.57 -23.20
N GLN A 185 -9.32 -8.84 -22.87
CA GLN A 185 -9.28 -9.35 -21.49
C GLN A 185 -7.88 -9.26 -20.85
N GLY A 186 -6.89 -8.75 -21.56
CA GLY A 186 -5.46 -8.83 -21.20
C GLY A 186 -4.80 -10.10 -21.70
N LEU A 187 -3.48 -10.15 -21.57
CA LEU A 187 -2.67 -11.30 -21.98
C LEU A 187 -2.53 -12.37 -20.89
N GLY A 188 -3.10 -12.13 -19.71
CA GLY A 188 -3.03 -13.08 -18.60
C GLY A 188 -1.59 -13.37 -18.15
N THR A 189 -1.24 -14.63 -17.96
CA THR A 189 0.09 -15.11 -17.55
C THR A 189 1.19 -14.57 -18.47
N GLU A 190 0.95 -14.51 -19.76
CA GLU A 190 1.92 -13.94 -20.70
C GLU A 190 2.20 -12.47 -20.42
N GLY A 191 1.16 -11.69 -20.06
CA GLY A 191 1.33 -10.29 -19.65
C GLY A 191 2.19 -10.13 -18.40
N ILE A 192 2.16 -11.07 -17.45
CA ILE A 192 3.07 -11.08 -16.29
C ILE A 192 4.52 -11.30 -16.76
N ARG A 193 4.78 -12.27 -17.64
CA ARG A 193 6.12 -12.53 -18.17
C ARG A 193 6.69 -11.33 -18.92
N LEU A 194 5.86 -10.63 -19.68
CA LEU A 194 6.27 -9.41 -20.38
C LEU A 194 6.63 -8.28 -19.40
N LEU A 195 5.89 -8.14 -18.30
CA LEU A 195 6.22 -7.21 -17.21
C LEU A 195 7.57 -7.55 -16.58
N GLU A 196 7.85 -8.82 -16.31
CA GLU A 196 9.13 -9.28 -15.79
C GLU A 196 10.28 -9.01 -16.78
N ALA A 197 10.06 -9.19 -18.08
CA ALA A 197 11.04 -8.83 -19.12
C ALA A 197 11.34 -7.33 -19.11
N ALA A 198 10.32 -6.49 -19.02
CA ALA A 198 10.46 -5.03 -18.91
C ALA A 198 11.17 -4.62 -17.60
N LYS A 199 10.89 -5.28 -16.47
CA LYS A 199 11.62 -5.09 -15.21
C LYS A 199 13.10 -5.44 -15.37
N LYS A 200 13.44 -6.57 -16.00
CA LYS A 200 14.83 -6.96 -16.26
C LYS A 200 15.55 -5.95 -17.16
N ALA A 201 14.85 -5.42 -18.16
CA ALA A 201 15.42 -4.43 -19.10
C ALA A 201 15.63 -3.05 -18.48
N THR A 202 14.81 -2.66 -17.51
CA THR A 202 14.79 -1.29 -16.97
C THR A 202 15.19 -1.19 -15.50
N GLY A 203 15.03 -2.24 -14.72
CA GLY A 203 15.18 -2.23 -13.25
C GLY A 203 14.00 -1.58 -12.51
N LEU A 204 12.91 -1.19 -13.20
CA LEU A 204 11.73 -0.63 -12.55
C LEU A 204 10.95 -1.73 -11.83
N PRO A 205 10.61 -1.56 -10.53
CA PRO A 205 9.67 -2.43 -9.84
C PRO A 205 8.30 -2.43 -10.52
N ILE A 206 7.62 -3.59 -10.50
CA ILE A 206 6.35 -3.81 -11.19
C ILE A 206 5.17 -3.60 -10.24
N VAL A 207 4.15 -2.87 -10.73
CA VAL A 207 2.82 -2.76 -10.13
C VAL A 207 1.79 -3.34 -11.09
N THR A 208 1.11 -4.44 -10.74
CA THR A 208 0.08 -5.04 -11.60
C THR A 208 -1.08 -5.60 -10.80
N GLU A 209 -2.27 -5.64 -11.43
CA GLU A 209 -3.51 -6.04 -10.76
C GLU A 209 -3.66 -7.55 -10.68
N LEU A 210 -3.90 -8.07 -9.47
CA LEU A 210 -4.38 -9.42 -9.23
C LEU A 210 -5.91 -9.42 -9.17
N MET A 211 -6.54 -10.12 -10.11
CA MET A 211 -8.00 -10.20 -10.18
C MET A 211 -8.59 -11.40 -9.45
N ASN A 212 -7.85 -12.51 -9.41
CA ASN A 212 -8.29 -13.77 -8.83
C ASN A 212 -7.12 -14.43 -8.08
N ILE A 213 -7.41 -14.95 -6.90
CA ILE A 213 -6.42 -15.61 -6.04
C ILE A 213 -5.70 -16.79 -6.71
N ARG A 214 -6.37 -17.46 -7.67
CA ARG A 214 -5.79 -18.59 -8.42
C ARG A 214 -4.51 -18.24 -9.19
N HIS A 215 -4.29 -16.96 -9.46
CA HIS A 215 -3.10 -16.46 -10.16
C HIS A 215 -2.02 -15.92 -9.21
N LEU A 216 -2.20 -16.03 -7.89
CA LEU A 216 -1.25 -15.47 -6.93
C LEU A 216 0.17 -16.03 -7.10
N ASP A 217 0.28 -17.31 -7.39
CA ASP A 217 1.58 -17.99 -7.60
C ASP A 217 2.35 -17.40 -8.81
N GLU A 218 1.64 -16.83 -9.79
CA GLU A 218 2.26 -16.17 -10.96
C GLU A 218 2.85 -14.79 -10.63
N PHE A 219 2.52 -14.23 -9.45
CA PHE A 219 2.96 -12.90 -9.00
C PHE A 219 4.26 -12.93 -8.19
N HIS A 220 5.03 -14.02 -8.25
CA HIS A 220 6.25 -14.17 -7.49
C HIS A 220 7.24 -13.01 -7.69
N ASP A 221 7.45 -12.57 -8.94
CA ASP A 221 8.40 -11.51 -9.30
C ASP A 221 7.77 -10.11 -9.41
N VAL A 222 6.47 -9.98 -9.10
CA VAL A 222 5.76 -8.71 -8.98
C VAL A 222 6.10 -8.04 -7.65
N ASP A 223 6.40 -6.75 -7.65
CA ASP A 223 6.85 -6.02 -6.46
C ASP A 223 5.69 -5.44 -5.64
N VAL A 224 4.64 -4.97 -6.32
CA VAL A 224 3.44 -4.42 -5.69
C VAL A 224 2.20 -5.03 -6.35
N ILE A 225 1.36 -5.69 -5.56
CA ILE A 225 0.09 -6.24 -6.06
C ILE A 225 -0.99 -5.17 -5.98
N GLN A 226 -1.59 -4.82 -7.11
CA GLN A 226 -2.75 -3.93 -7.14
C GLN A 226 -4.04 -4.72 -6.92
N VAL A 227 -4.90 -4.22 -6.05
CA VAL A 227 -6.31 -4.62 -5.95
C VAL A 227 -7.15 -3.56 -6.64
N GLY A 228 -7.80 -3.92 -7.73
CA GLY A 228 -8.63 -3.02 -8.51
C GLY A 228 -9.88 -2.56 -7.77
N ALA A 229 -10.44 -1.41 -8.19
CA ALA A 229 -11.60 -0.80 -7.55
C ALA A 229 -12.84 -1.73 -7.47
N ARG A 230 -13.01 -2.65 -8.42
CA ARG A 230 -14.10 -3.64 -8.43
C ARG A 230 -13.90 -4.75 -7.41
N ASN A 231 -12.66 -4.99 -6.97
CA ASN A 231 -12.27 -6.01 -6.00
C ASN A 231 -11.99 -5.43 -4.59
N MET A 232 -12.22 -4.14 -4.36
CA MET A 232 -11.97 -3.50 -3.06
C MET A 232 -12.72 -4.21 -1.92
N GLN A 233 -13.90 -4.75 -2.18
CA GLN A 233 -14.73 -5.45 -1.20
C GLN A 233 -14.76 -6.98 -1.42
N ASN A 234 -13.85 -7.52 -2.20
CA ASN A 234 -13.64 -8.96 -2.30
C ASN A 234 -12.84 -9.44 -1.09
N PHE A 235 -13.52 -9.58 0.05
CA PHE A 235 -12.88 -9.83 1.35
C PHE A 235 -12.10 -11.16 1.38
N ASP A 236 -12.50 -12.16 0.62
CA ASP A 236 -11.75 -13.41 0.53
C ASP A 236 -10.40 -13.18 -0.16
N LEU A 237 -10.37 -12.42 -1.27
CA LEU A 237 -9.12 -12.00 -1.91
C LEU A 237 -8.25 -11.17 -0.95
N LEU A 238 -8.85 -10.23 -0.20
CA LEU A 238 -8.12 -9.37 0.72
C LEU A 238 -7.46 -10.15 1.87
N LYS A 239 -8.14 -11.16 2.41
CA LYS A 239 -7.60 -12.04 3.46
C LYS A 239 -6.39 -12.82 2.96
N GLU A 240 -6.48 -13.41 1.76
CA GLU A 240 -5.37 -14.15 1.16
C GLU A 240 -4.16 -13.25 0.88
N LEU A 241 -4.39 -12.02 0.42
CA LEU A 241 -3.34 -11.01 0.24
C LEU A 241 -2.70 -10.57 1.56
N GLY A 242 -3.42 -10.72 2.68
CA GLY A 242 -2.85 -10.56 4.02
C GLY A 242 -1.70 -11.52 4.32
N GLY A 243 -1.72 -12.72 3.74
CA GLY A 243 -0.66 -13.73 3.90
C GLY A 243 0.50 -13.64 2.88
N CYS A 244 0.39 -12.84 1.82
CA CYS A 244 1.34 -12.89 0.70
C CYS A 244 2.66 -12.14 0.95
N GLY A 245 2.76 -11.29 1.98
CA GLY A 245 3.95 -10.53 2.35
C GLY A 245 4.39 -9.43 1.37
N LYS A 246 3.68 -9.23 0.26
CA LYS A 246 3.97 -8.18 -0.73
C LYS A 246 3.20 -6.89 -0.43
N PRO A 247 3.72 -5.70 -0.82
CA PRO A 247 2.95 -4.46 -0.77
C PRO A 247 1.66 -4.58 -1.58
N ILE A 248 0.56 -4.08 -1.03
CA ILE A 248 -0.76 -4.09 -1.66
C ILE A 248 -1.20 -2.66 -1.96
N LEU A 249 -1.38 -2.31 -3.22
CA LEU A 249 -2.00 -1.06 -3.64
C LEU A 249 -3.50 -1.27 -3.79
N LEU A 250 -4.26 -0.77 -2.81
CA LEU A 250 -5.71 -0.93 -2.72
C LEU A 250 -6.43 0.28 -3.33
N LYS A 251 -7.07 0.08 -4.48
CA LYS A 251 -7.83 1.13 -5.17
C LYS A 251 -9.22 1.29 -4.57
N ARG A 252 -9.62 2.54 -4.29
CA ARG A 252 -10.96 2.89 -3.81
C ARG A 252 -12.02 2.45 -4.80
N GLY A 253 -13.07 1.81 -4.32
CA GLY A 253 -14.23 1.40 -5.11
C GLY A 253 -14.98 2.60 -5.68
N LEU A 254 -15.63 2.41 -6.82
CA LEU A 254 -16.30 3.47 -7.60
C LEU A 254 -17.41 4.21 -6.85
N SER A 255 -18.01 3.59 -5.84
CA SER A 255 -19.06 4.17 -4.99
C SER A 255 -18.76 3.96 -3.50
N ALA A 256 -17.48 3.71 -3.18
CA ALA A 256 -17.05 3.41 -1.82
C ALA A 256 -16.77 4.68 -1.02
N THR A 257 -17.25 4.69 0.21
CA THR A 257 -16.88 5.70 1.19
C THR A 257 -15.43 5.51 1.66
N ILE A 258 -14.84 6.52 2.25
CA ILE A 258 -13.50 6.43 2.86
C ILE A 258 -13.48 5.37 3.98
N LYS A 259 -14.57 5.27 4.75
CA LYS A 259 -14.70 4.26 5.79
C LYS A 259 -14.64 2.84 5.23
N GLU A 260 -15.30 2.56 4.12
CA GLU A 260 -15.27 1.24 3.45
C GLU A 260 -13.87 0.93 2.91
N LEU A 261 -13.17 1.94 2.35
CA LEU A 261 -11.77 1.78 1.92
C LEU A 261 -10.87 1.40 3.09
N LEU A 262 -10.99 2.09 4.23
CA LEU A 262 -10.21 1.79 5.44
C LEU A 262 -10.57 0.43 6.05
N MET A 263 -11.84 0.03 5.99
CA MET A 263 -12.25 -1.32 6.40
C MET A 263 -11.67 -2.40 5.50
N SER A 264 -11.55 -2.16 4.21
CA SER A 264 -10.91 -3.09 3.27
C SER A 264 -9.39 -3.18 3.53
N ALA A 265 -8.73 -2.07 3.82
CA ALA A 265 -7.34 -2.07 4.27
C ALA A 265 -7.17 -2.86 5.59
N GLU A 266 -8.08 -2.66 6.55
CA GLU A 266 -8.10 -3.41 7.81
C GLU A 266 -8.18 -4.92 7.61
N TYR A 267 -8.94 -5.42 6.61
CA TYR A 267 -9.00 -6.85 6.28
C TYR A 267 -7.62 -7.40 5.88
N ILE A 268 -6.88 -6.67 5.04
CA ILE A 268 -5.52 -7.06 4.63
C ILE A 268 -4.59 -7.06 5.84
N MET A 269 -4.62 -5.98 6.63
CA MET A 269 -3.73 -5.79 7.79
C MET A 269 -4.01 -6.81 8.89
N ALA A 270 -5.29 -7.04 9.23
CA ALA A 270 -5.69 -8.04 10.23
C ALA A 270 -5.36 -9.47 9.81
N SER A 271 -5.12 -9.71 8.52
CA SER A 271 -4.65 -11.01 7.99
C SER A 271 -3.12 -11.12 7.91
N GLY A 272 -2.37 -10.12 8.44
CA GLY A 272 -0.92 -10.19 8.64
C GLY A 272 -0.06 -9.31 7.72
N ASN A 273 -0.66 -8.50 6.84
CA ASN A 273 0.09 -7.64 5.92
C ASN A 273 -0.16 -6.15 6.19
N GLU A 274 0.79 -5.49 6.83
CA GLU A 274 0.72 -4.05 7.12
C GLU A 274 1.21 -3.16 5.95
N ARG A 275 1.69 -3.75 4.85
CA ARG A 275 2.25 -3.04 3.68
C ARG A 275 1.14 -2.64 2.71
N VAL A 276 0.20 -1.80 3.15
CA VAL A 276 -0.96 -1.37 2.37
C VAL A 276 -0.80 0.08 1.92
N ILE A 277 -0.99 0.33 0.63
CA ILE A 277 -0.99 1.65 -0.02
C ILE A 277 -2.41 1.92 -0.48
N LEU A 278 -3.00 3.03 -0.06
CA LEU A 278 -4.33 3.45 -0.50
C LEU A 278 -4.23 4.19 -1.81
N CYS A 279 -5.22 4.00 -2.70
CA CYS A 279 -5.25 4.70 -3.99
C CYS A 279 -6.63 5.33 -4.24
N GLU A 280 -6.68 6.66 -4.20
CA GLU A 280 -7.83 7.43 -4.68
C GLU A 280 -7.82 7.45 -6.20
N ARG A 281 -8.95 7.08 -6.85
CA ARG A 281 -9.08 6.95 -8.30
C ARG A 281 -10.40 7.48 -8.86
N GLY A 282 -11.05 8.34 -8.10
CA GLY A 282 -12.35 8.89 -8.42
C GLY A 282 -13.53 8.02 -8.04
N ILE A 283 -14.64 8.66 -7.80
CA ILE A 283 -15.92 8.06 -7.46
C ILE A 283 -17.00 8.47 -8.48
N ARG A 284 -18.00 7.62 -8.64
CA ARG A 284 -19.19 7.95 -9.43
C ARG A 284 -19.98 9.04 -8.74
N THR A 285 -20.33 10.06 -9.51
CA THR A 285 -21.21 11.13 -9.08
C THR A 285 -22.31 11.32 -10.12
N PHE A 286 -23.15 12.31 -9.93
CA PHE A 286 -24.17 12.71 -10.90
C PHE A 286 -23.56 13.41 -12.13
N ASP A 287 -22.33 13.90 -12.03
CA ASP A 287 -21.64 14.61 -13.10
C ASP A 287 -21.12 13.64 -14.17
N SER A 288 -21.19 14.03 -15.43
CA SER A 288 -20.89 13.16 -16.57
C SER A 288 -19.77 13.67 -17.49
N TYR A 289 -19.14 14.83 -17.19
CA TYR A 289 -18.06 15.38 -18.01
C TYR A 289 -16.72 14.62 -17.82
N THR A 290 -16.57 13.91 -16.72
CA THR A 290 -15.46 12.97 -16.49
C THR A 290 -16.01 11.57 -16.23
N ARG A 291 -15.18 10.53 -16.43
CA ARG A 291 -15.56 9.14 -16.12
C ARG A 291 -15.96 8.99 -14.65
N ASN A 292 -15.19 9.58 -13.74
CA ASN A 292 -15.46 9.66 -12.31
C ASN A 292 -14.94 11.01 -11.79
N THR A 293 -15.52 11.49 -10.72
CA THR A 293 -15.04 12.69 -10.03
C THR A 293 -13.86 12.33 -9.15
N LEU A 294 -12.69 12.92 -9.40
CA LEU A 294 -11.52 12.77 -8.53
C LEU A 294 -11.77 13.48 -7.20
N ASP A 295 -11.82 12.71 -6.11
CA ASP A 295 -12.01 13.26 -4.77
C ASP A 295 -10.65 13.63 -4.16
N VAL A 296 -10.13 14.79 -4.54
CA VAL A 296 -8.85 15.28 -4.00
C VAL A 296 -8.92 15.56 -2.50
N SER A 297 -10.11 15.83 -1.95
CA SER A 297 -10.33 16.06 -0.52
C SER A 297 -10.16 14.78 0.32
N ALA A 298 -10.29 13.62 -0.31
CA ALA A 298 -10.04 12.33 0.33
C ALA A 298 -8.59 12.21 0.83
N VAL A 299 -7.62 12.80 0.12
CA VAL A 299 -6.19 12.69 0.46
C VAL A 299 -5.89 13.31 1.83
N PRO A 300 -6.12 14.61 2.10
CA PRO A 300 -5.83 15.20 3.40
C PRO A 300 -6.69 14.59 4.51
N TYR A 301 -7.91 14.12 4.21
CA TYR A 301 -8.71 13.41 5.19
C TYR A 301 -8.08 12.05 5.56
N LEU A 302 -7.65 11.25 4.57
CA LEU A 302 -6.94 9.99 4.79
C LEU A 302 -5.66 10.22 5.59
N LYS A 303 -4.82 11.18 5.20
CA LYS A 303 -3.59 11.53 5.92
C LYS A 303 -3.84 11.92 7.38
N LYS A 304 -5.03 12.41 7.73
CA LYS A 304 -5.43 12.72 9.11
C LYS A 304 -5.88 11.50 9.90
N VAL A 305 -6.57 10.54 9.28
CA VAL A 305 -7.22 9.43 10.00
C VAL A 305 -6.48 8.11 9.93
N THR A 306 -5.58 7.94 8.94
CA THR A 306 -4.73 6.76 8.79
C THR A 306 -3.26 7.13 8.64
N HIS A 307 -2.38 6.21 8.93
CA HIS A 307 -0.92 6.30 8.76
C HIS A 307 -0.46 5.73 7.41
N LEU A 308 -1.36 5.10 6.66
CA LEU A 308 -1.04 4.45 5.39
C LEU A 308 -0.73 5.48 4.29
N PRO A 309 0.23 5.20 3.39
CA PRO A 309 0.51 6.07 2.26
C PRO A 309 -0.67 6.12 1.29
N VAL A 310 -0.86 7.27 0.66
CA VAL A 310 -1.97 7.57 -0.24
C VAL A 310 -1.47 7.96 -1.62
N VAL A 311 -1.81 7.19 -2.64
CA VAL A 311 -1.54 7.45 -4.07
C VAL A 311 -2.81 7.97 -4.75
N VAL A 312 -2.67 8.81 -5.74
CA VAL A 312 -3.79 9.31 -6.57
C VAL A 312 -3.64 8.81 -8.00
N ASP A 313 -4.73 8.37 -8.60
CA ASP A 313 -4.80 7.92 -9.98
C ASP A 313 -5.71 8.84 -10.80
N PRO A 314 -5.17 9.93 -11.37
CA PRO A 314 -5.95 10.87 -12.17
C PRO A 314 -6.40 10.28 -13.50
N SER A 315 -5.64 9.36 -14.10
CA SER A 315 -5.97 8.74 -15.38
C SER A 315 -7.31 7.99 -15.32
N HIS A 316 -7.47 7.09 -14.35
CA HIS A 316 -8.73 6.36 -14.18
C HIS A 316 -9.85 7.21 -13.55
N ALA A 317 -9.52 8.29 -12.87
CA ALA A 317 -10.53 9.21 -12.35
C ALA A 317 -11.19 9.99 -13.48
N CYS A 318 -10.45 10.84 -14.19
CA CYS A 318 -11.03 11.71 -15.19
C CYS A 318 -11.39 10.96 -16.50
N GLY A 319 -10.60 9.95 -16.91
CA GLY A 319 -10.82 9.27 -18.18
C GLY A 319 -10.45 10.10 -19.42
N ILE A 320 -9.71 11.20 -19.25
CA ILE A 320 -9.40 12.21 -20.28
C ILE A 320 -7.94 12.63 -20.11
N ASN A 321 -7.10 12.43 -21.13
CA ASN A 321 -5.65 12.63 -21.06
C ASN A 321 -5.21 14.05 -20.70
N TRP A 322 -5.81 15.09 -21.30
CA TRP A 322 -5.40 16.48 -21.08
C TRP A 322 -5.60 16.96 -19.63
N MET A 323 -6.47 16.32 -18.85
CA MET A 323 -6.67 16.62 -17.43
C MET A 323 -5.60 16.01 -16.52
N VAL A 324 -4.94 14.94 -16.97
CA VAL A 324 -3.99 14.16 -16.13
C VAL A 324 -2.87 15.05 -15.58
N HIS A 325 -2.30 15.92 -16.40
CA HIS A 325 -1.24 16.84 -15.98
C HIS A 325 -1.67 17.73 -14.80
N THR A 326 -2.82 18.39 -14.94
CA THR A 326 -3.32 19.30 -13.89
C THR A 326 -3.72 18.55 -12.63
N LEU A 327 -4.36 17.38 -12.76
CA LEU A 327 -4.76 16.57 -11.62
C LEU A 327 -3.56 15.91 -10.92
N SER A 328 -2.48 15.61 -11.62
CA SER A 328 -1.22 15.14 -11.00
C SER A 328 -0.59 16.22 -10.10
N LYS A 329 -0.63 17.50 -10.54
CA LYS A 329 -0.20 18.62 -9.68
C LYS A 329 -1.11 18.79 -8.47
N ALA A 330 -2.42 18.66 -8.66
CA ALA A 330 -3.38 18.71 -7.56
C ALA A 330 -3.12 17.59 -6.53
N ALA A 331 -2.86 16.35 -6.99
CA ALA A 331 -2.50 15.23 -6.13
C ALA A 331 -1.26 15.55 -5.27
N PHE A 332 -0.23 16.14 -5.87
CA PHE A 332 0.95 16.58 -5.13
C PHE A 332 0.60 17.64 -4.08
N ALA A 333 -0.13 18.68 -4.48
CA ALA A 333 -0.49 19.82 -3.64
C ALA A 333 -1.37 19.46 -2.43
N VAL A 334 -2.21 18.42 -2.54
CA VAL A 334 -3.04 17.93 -1.40
C VAL A 334 -2.31 16.97 -0.48
N GLY A 335 -1.02 16.71 -0.70
CA GLY A 335 -0.16 15.91 0.16
C GLY A 335 -0.23 14.39 -0.09
N ALA A 336 -0.57 13.97 -1.31
CA ALA A 336 -0.46 12.55 -1.68
C ALA A 336 1.00 12.05 -1.57
N ASP A 337 1.17 10.76 -1.35
CA ASP A 337 2.49 10.09 -1.31
C ASP A 337 2.90 9.56 -2.69
N GLY A 338 2.08 9.78 -3.71
CA GLY A 338 2.42 9.42 -5.08
C GLY A 338 1.28 9.60 -6.06
N VAL A 339 1.59 9.34 -7.33
CA VAL A 339 0.65 9.42 -8.44
C VAL A 339 0.80 8.20 -9.35
N MET A 340 -0.34 7.74 -9.91
CA MET A 340 -0.38 6.67 -10.93
C MET A 340 -0.85 7.27 -12.25
N ILE A 341 -0.07 7.11 -13.31
CA ILE A 341 -0.34 7.71 -14.64
C ILE A 341 -0.30 6.64 -15.72
N GLU A 342 -1.32 6.60 -16.57
CA GLU A 342 -1.32 5.76 -17.76
C GLU A 342 -0.55 6.41 -18.89
N VAL A 343 0.47 5.70 -19.40
CA VAL A 343 1.35 6.13 -20.48
C VAL A 343 1.29 5.13 -21.62
N HIS A 344 1.09 5.60 -22.83
CA HIS A 344 1.06 4.75 -24.03
C HIS A 344 1.79 5.44 -25.17
N ASN A 345 2.63 4.71 -25.93
CA ASN A 345 3.38 5.28 -27.03
C ASN A 345 2.52 5.71 -28.23
N ASN A 346 1.33 5.11 -28.38
CA ASN A 346 0.33 5.51 -29.37
C ASN A 346 -1.11 5.33 -28.79
N PRO A 347 -1.62 6.30 -27.99
CA PRO A 347 -2.92 6.19 -27.33
C PRO A 347 -4.09 5.87 -28.26
N SER A 348 -4.04 6.34 -29.52
CA SER A 348 -5.13 6.11 -30.49
C SER A 348 -5.25 4.65 -30.94
N CYS A 349 -4.20 3.83 -30.77
CA CYS A 349 -4.16 2.43 -31.12
C CYS A 349 -4.23 1.51 -29.89
N ALA A 350 -4.38 2.06 -28.68
CA ALA A 350 -4.44 1.29 -27.46
C ALA A 350 -5.62 0.31 -27.46
N LEU A 351 -5.38 -0.94 -27.07
CA LEU A 351 -6.43 -1.96 -26.94
C LEU A 351 -7.39 -1.68 -25.77
N CYS A 352 -6.97 -0.77 -24.85
CA CYS A 352 -7.72 -0.46 -23.66
C CYS A 352 -7.46 0.98 -23.19
N ASP A 353 -8.51 1.72 -22.90
CA ASP A 353 -8.49 3.04 -22.22
C ASP A 353 -7.52 4.10 -22.84
N GLY A 354 -7.39 4.12 -24.16
CA GLY A 354 -6.49 5.07 -24.86
C GLY A 354 -6.82 6.55 -24.61
N GLU A 355 -8.09 6.89 -24.40
CA GLU A 355 -8.54 8.27 -24.21
C GLU A 355 -7.95 8.95 -22.96
N GLN A 356 -7.55 8.16 -21.96
CA GLN A 356 -6.98 8.67 -20.70
C GLN A 356 -5.46 8.56 -20.64
N ALA A 357 -4.84 7.82 -21.58
CA ALA A 357 -3.41 7.62 -21.61
C ALA A 357 -2.71 8.87 -22.19
N VAL A 358 -1.62 9.28 -21.54
CA VAL A 358 -0.73 10.32 -22.05
C VAL A 358 0.38 9.67 -22.86
N THR A 359 0.96 10.42 -23.81
CA THR A 359 2.16 10.00 -24.54
C THR A 359 3.39 10.10 -23.62
N PRO A 360 4.52 9.42 -23.96
CA PRO A 360 5.79 9.58 -23.22
C PRO A 360 6.29 11.03 -23.16
N CYS A 361 6.03 11.83 -24.20
CA CYS A 361 6.38 13.26 -24.24
C CYS A 361 5.56 14.05 -23.22
N GLU A 362 4.23 13.88 -23.21
CA GLU A 362 3.34 14.52 -22.23
C GLU A 362 3.66 14.06 -20.79
N PHE A 363 4.01 12.77 -20.61
CA PHE A 363 4.46 12.27 -19.32
C PHE A 363 5.75 12.96 -18.85
N HIS A 364 6.71 13.17 -19.76
CA HIS A 364 7.94 13.91 -19.44
C HIS A 364 7.62 15.34 -18.97
N GLU A 365 6.70 16.05 -19.60
CA GLU A 365 6.25 17.40 -19.19
C GLU A 365 5.59 17.39 -17.80
N ILE A 366 4.79 16.36 -17.52
CA ILE A 366 4.22 16.15 -16.18
C ILE A 366 5.33 16.01 -15.14
N MET A 367 6.31 15.17 -15.40
CA MET A 367 7.45 14.93 -14.51
C MET A 367 8.28 16.19 -14.27
N GLN A 368 8.53 16.99 -15.32
CA GLN A 368 9.22 18.29 -15.17
C GLN A 368 8.42 19.26 -14.27
N SER A 369 7.11 19.25 -14.39
CA SER A 369 6.25 20.05 -13.52
C SER A 369 6.30 19.57 -12.07
N LEU A 370 6.15 18.25 -11.84
CA LEU A 370 6.17 17.65 -10.50
C LEU A 370 7.51 17.87 -9.79
N LYS A 371 8.65 17.78 -10.52
CA LYS A 371 10.00 18.09 -9.97
C LYS A 371 10.10 19.51 -9.41
N LYS A 372 9.48 20.50 -10.07
CA LYS A 372 9.46 21.88 -9.58
C LYS A 372 8.65 22.00 -8.29
N TYR A 373 7.52 21.30 -8.19
CA TYR A 373 6.71 21.27 -6.96
C TYR A 373 7.47 20.55 -5.83
N ALA A 374 8.09 19.41 -6.13
CA ALA A 374 8.87 18.65 -5.15
C ALA A 374 10.03 19.49 -4.58
N GLN A 375 10.75 20.21 -5.44
CA GLN A 375 11.81 21.12 -5.02
C GLN A 375 11.28 22.27 -4.12
N ALA A 376 10.12 22.83 -4.46
CA ALA A 376 9.52 23.93 -3.68
C ALA A 376 9.06 23.46 -2.29
N GLU A 377 8.56 22.23 -2.17
CA GLU A 377 8.05 21.65 -0.92
C GLU A 377 9.10 20.83 -0.16
N GLY A 378 10.33 20.73 -0.66
CA GLY A 378 11.41 19.94 -0.03
C GLY A 378 11.14 18.43 0.03
N ARG A 379 10.38 17.92 -0.93
CA ARG A 379 10.04 16.48 -1.04
C ARG A 379 10.90 15.80 -2.12
N SER A 380 11.19 14.51 -1.92
CA SER A 380 11.88 13.67 -2.91
C SER A 380 10.90 13.18 -3.99
N LEU A 381 11.35 13.15 -5.25
CA LEU A 381 10.59 12.68 -6.41
C LEU A 381 11.50 11.88 -7.31
#